data_32c8b3127429f6211dd890fb59ba6712
#
_entry.id   32c8b3127429f6211dd890fb59ba6712
#
_cell.length_a   1.000
_cell.length_b   1.000
_cell.length_c   1.000
_cell.angle_alpha   90.00
_cell.angle_beta   90.00
_cell.angle_gamma   90.00
#
_symmetry.space_group_name_H-M   'P 1'
#
loop_
_entity.id
_entity.type
_entity.pdbx_description
1 polymer ?
#
loop_
_entity_poly.entity_id
_entity_poly.type
_entity_poly.pdbx_seq_one_letter_code
_entity_poly.pdbx_strand_id
1 'polypeptide(L)'
;SPDSLGVVGRVEGPGGLDNIGPVLLNQVCELLAHRRVRVLPVIDLADQISADGYEIPDRLRTQVQLRDAYSVFPYDTTRARACDLDHTNPWRPGGPPDQTRTSNLAALGRRPHRAKTFGAWQLKQPRSGVFDWTSPLGYHYRVDHQGTTWLNDPNRLDIPNRE
;
A
#
# COMPACT_ATOMS: atom_id res chain seq x y z
N SER A 1 -25.38 -5.39 -22.66
CA SER A 1 -24.71 -6.25 -21.65
C SER A 1 -23.97 -5.36 -20.69
N PRO A 2 -24.10 -5.53 -19.36
CA PRO A 2 -23.50 -4.65 -18.37
C PRO A 2 -22.05 -5.02 -17.99
N ASP A 3 -21.25 -5.55 -18.90
CA ASP A 3 -19.93 -6.13 -18.59
C ASP A 3 -18.73 -5.36 -19.16
N SER A 4 -18.88 -4.07 -19.43
CA SER A 4 -17.68 -3.24 -19.62
C SER A 4 -17.22 -2.70 -18.26
N LEU A 5 -16.60 -3.53 -17.44
CA LEU A 5 -15.70 -3.07 -16.40
C LEU A 5 -14.63 -2.22 -17.08
N GLY A 6 -14.76 -0.92 -16.96
CA GLY A 6 -13.82 0.02 -17.55
C GLY A 6 -12.44 -0.26 -17.00
N VAL A 7 -11.46 -0.52 -17.87
CA VAL A 7 -10.06 -0.62 -17.48
C VAL A 7 -9.67 0.71 -16.87
N VAL A 8 -9.40 0.71 -15.58
CA VAL A 8 -8.95 1.90 -14.85
C VAL A 8 -7.43 1.96 -14.94
N GLY A 9 -6.94 3.00 -15.61
CA GLY A 9 -5.52 3.31 -15.69
C GLY A 9 -5.12 4.40 -14.70
N ARG A 10 -3.87 4.42 -14.28
CA ARG A 10 -3.28 5.53 -13.54
C ARG A 10 -2.31 6.26 -14.44
N VAL A 11 -2.49 7.56 -14.59
CA VAL A 11 -1.59 8.42 -15.36
C VAL A 11 -0.61 9.10 -14.41
N GLU A 12 0.67 8.98 -14.70
CA GLU A 12 1.74 9.66 -13.99
C GLU A 12 2.52 10.53 -14.96
N GLY A 13 2.72 11.79 -14.60
CA GLY A 13 3.46 12.76 -15.42
C GLY A 13 4.84 13.09 -14.87
N PRO A 14 5.80 13.55 -15.71
CA PRO A 14 7.05 14.13 -15.24
C PRO A 14 6.76 15.44 -14.51
N GLY A 15 7.37 15.64 -13.35
CA GLY A 15 7.28 16.89 -12.60
C GLY A 15 6.25 16.93 -11.48
N GLY A 16 5.81 15.78 -10.95
CA GLY A 16 4.99 15.73 -9.74
C GLY A 16 3.51 16.05 -9.91
N LEU A 17 3.00 16.05 -11.14
CA LEU A 17 1.55 16.03 -11.42
C LEU A 17 0.98 14.61 -11.24
N ASP A 18 1.31 14.01 -10.12
CA ASP A 18 0.97 12.62 -9.80
C ASP A 18 -0.46 12.46 -9.32
N ASN A 19 -1.38 13.28 -9.74
CA ASN A 19 -2.72 13.29 -9.15
C ASN A 19 -3.86 13.36 -10.15
N ILE A 20 -3.66 12.78 -11.32
CA ILE A 20 -4.83 12.37 -12.09
C ILE A 20 -5.21 11.02 -11.47
N GLY A 21 -6.22 11.01 -10.60
CA GLY A 21 -6.75 9.79 -9.99
C GLY A 21 -7.15 8.72 -11.02
N PRO A 22 -7.92 7.71 -10.65
CA PRO A 22 -8.36 6.70 -11.59
C PRO A 22 -9.10 7.37 -12.76
N VAL A 23 -8.61 7.14 -13.98
CA VAL A 23 -9.17 7.69 -15.22
C VAL A 23 -9.63 6.53 -16.09
N LEU A 24 -10.74 6.72 -16.77
CA LEU A 24 -11.20 5.75 -17.77
C LEU A 24 -10.23 5.75 -18.96
N LEU A 25 -10.03 4.61 -19.59
CA LEU A 25 -9.06 4.45 -20.68
C LEU A 25 -9.31 5.40 -21.85
N ASN A 26 -10.56 5.71 -22.17
CA ASN A 26 -10.93 6.71 -23.18
C ASN A 26 -10.46 8.13 -22.81
N GLN A 27 -10.57 8.51 -21.55
CA GLN A 27 -10.07 9.81 -21.04
C GLN A 27 -8.54 9.87 -21.10
N VAL A 28 -7.86 8.75 -20.85
CA VAL A 28 -6.39 8.65 -21.00
C VAL A 28 -6.01 8.91 -22.46
N CYS A 29 -6.71 8.31 -23.43
CA CYS A 29 -6.45 8.52 -24.84
C CYS A 29 -6.62 9.99 -25.26
N GLU A 30 -7.64 10.68 -24.76
CA GLU A 30 -7.87 12.11 -25.03
C GLU A 30 -6.78 13.00 -24.41
N LEU A 31 -6.40 12.74 -23.16
CA LEU A 31 -5.35 13.50 -22.46
C LEU A 31 -3.96 13.32 -23.10
N LEU A 32 -3.73 12.20 -23.76
CA LEU A 32 -2.42 11.81 -24.28
C LEU A 32 -2.29 11.96 -25.81
N ALA A 33 -3.37 12.34 -26.51
CA ALA A 33 -3.45 12.39 -27.97
C ALA A 33 -2.31 13.17 -28.69
N HIS A 34 -1.60 14.05 -27.95
CA HIS A 34 -0.54 14.90 -28.51
C HIS A 34 0.78 14.79 -27.72
N ARG A 35 0.97 13.78 -26.90
CA ARG A 35 2.17 13.61 -26.06
C ARG A 35 2.90 12.30 -26.35
N ARG A 36 4.23 12.30 -26.20
CA ARG A 36 5.01 11.06 -26.19
C ARG A 36 4.66 10.28 -24.93
N VAL A 37 4.01 9.14 -25.08
CA VAL A 37 3.58 8.27 -24.01
C VAL A 37 4.51 7.07 -23.95
N ARG A 38 5.02 6.75 -22.76
CA ARG A 38 5.63 5.47 -22.49
C ARG A 38 4.62 4.59 -21.79
N VAL A 39 4.10 3.59 -22.49
CA VAL A 39 3.24 2.58 -21.89
C VAL A 39 4.11 1.57 -21.16
N LEU A 40 3.94 1.46 -19.85
CA LEU A 40 4.51 0.36 -19.07
C LEU A 40 3.53 -0.83 -19.14
N PRO A 41 4.04 -2.07 -19.13
CA PRO A 41 3.17 -3.25 -19.10
C PRO A 41 2.25 -3.18 -17.87
N VAL A 42 1.01 -3.60 -18.06
CA VAL A 42 0.02 -3.68 -16.99
C VAL A 42 0.53 -4.61 -15.91
N ILE A 43 0.59 -4.12 -14.69
CA ILE A 43 0.88 -4.92 -13.50
C ILE A 43 -0.47 -5.28 -12.90
N ASP A 44 -0.80 -6.56 -12.86
CA ASP A 44 -1.96 -7.02 -12.12
C ASP A 44 -1.67 -6.89 -10.62
N LEU A 45 -2.44 -6.04 -9.94
CA LEU A 45 -2.29 -5.83 -8.49
C LEU A 45 -2.79 -7.03 -7.67
N ALA A 46 -3.56 -7.94 -8.28
CA ALA A 46 -4.00 -9.17 -7.65
C ALA A 46 -2.96 -10.29 -7.75
N ASP A 47 -1.99 -10.19 -8.66
CA ASP A 47 -0.90 -11.15 -8.79
C ASP A 47 -0.13 -11.29 -7.47
N GLN A 48 0.15 -12.54 -7.10
CA GLN A 48 1.01 -12.86 -5.96
C GLN A 48 2.45 -13.08 -6.45
N ILE A 49 3.18 -11.98 -6.60
CA ILE A 49 4.60 -12.04 -6.98
C ILE A 49 5.43 -12.28 -5.74
N SER A 50 6.41 -13.17 -5.85
CA SER A 50 7.38 -13.46 -4.78
C SER A 50 8.81 -13.55 -5.31
N ALA A 51 9.77 -13.46 -4.39
CA ALA A 51 11.19 -13.67 -4.60
C ALA A 51 11.82 -14.32 -3.36
N ASP A 52 12.82 -15.18 -3.57
CA ASP A 52 13.48 -15.91 -2.48
C ASP A 52 14.49 -15.05 -1.71
N GLY A 53 15.00 -13.97 -2.32
CA GLY A 53 15.99 -13.09 -1.71
C GLY A 53 15.40 -12.03 -0.78
N TYR A 54 16.27 -11.39 0.01
CA TYR A 54 15.93 -10.19 0.78
C TYR A 54 15.65 -8.99 -0.12
N GLU A 55 16.38 -8.89 -1.25
CA GLU A 55 16.23 -7.81 -2.20
C GLU A 55 14.85 -7.87 -2.87
N ILE A 56 14.24 -6.70 -3.00
CA ILE A 56 12.92 -6.56 -3.59
C ILE A 56 13.09 -6.24 -5.08
N PRO A 57 12.73 -7.17 -6.01
CA PRO A 57 12.81 -6.93 -7.44
C PRO A 57 11.96 -5.73 -7.88
N ASP A 58 12.38 -5.02 -8.92
CA ASP A 58 11.70 -3.81 -9.41
C ASP A 58 10.23 -4.03 -9.77
N ARG A 59 9.90 -5.19 -10.34
CA ARG A 59 8.50 -5.54 -10.64
C ARG A 59 7.66 -5.60 -9.37
N LEU A 60 8.16 -6.27 -8.34
CA LEU A 60 7.48 -6.40 -7.05
C LEU A 60 7.41 -5.04 -6.32
N ARG A 61 8.50 -4.27 -6.39
CA ARG A 61 8.55 -2.88 -5.88
C ARG A 61 7.45 -2.03 -6.52
N THR A 62 7.37 -2.05 -7.84
CA THR A 62 6.37 -1.28 -8.58
C THR A 62 4.95 -1.70 -8.22
N GLN A 63 4.70 -3.01 -8.12
CA GLN A 63 3.39 -3.54 -7.75
C GLN A 63 2.97 -3.07 -6.35
N VAL A 64 3.86 -3.16 -5.35
CA VAL A 64 3.58 -2.70 -3.98
C VAL A 64 3.34 -1.20 -3.94
N GLN A 65 4.16 -0.40 -4.64
CA GLN A 65 3.98 1.05 -4.71
C GLN A 65 2.67 1.49 -5.38
N LEU A 66 2.21 0.74 -6.40
CA LEU A 66 0.91 1.00 -7.04
C LEU A 66 -0.26 0.57 -6.17
N ARG A 67 -0.14 -0.57 -5.47
CA ARG A 67 -1.16 -1.07 -4.56
C ARG A 67 -1.38 -0.13 -3.38
N ASP A 68 -0.30 0.29 -2.72
CA ASP A 68 -0.37 1.06 -1.48
C ASP A 68 -0.63 2.55 -1.76
N ALA A 69 -0.16 3.09 -2.88
CA ALA A 69 -0.22 4.49 -3.29
C ALA A 69 0.44 5.48 -2.30
N TYR A 70 0.27 5.28 -1.02
CA TYR A 70 0.85 6.04 0.10
C TYR A 70 1.46 5.12 1.14
N SER A 71 2.15 5.69 2.11
CA SER A 71 2.58 4.99 3.32
C SER A 71 1.40 4.31 4.00
N VAL A 72 1.57 3.06 4.37
CA VAL A 72 0.51 2.28 5.02
C VAL A 72 0.50 2.44 6.55
N PHE A 73 1.18 3.46 7.07
CA PHE A 73 1.09 3.84 8.47
C PHE A 73 -0.15 4.72 8.70
N PRO A 74 -0.86 4.58 9.82
CA PRO A 74 -2.06 5.36 10.11
C PRO A 74 -1.86 6.86 9.89
N TYR A 75 -2.71 7.47 9.08
CA TYR A 75 -2.74 8.90 8.76
C TYR A 75 -1.48 9.46 8.08
N ASP A 76 -0.52 8.62 7.65
CA ASP A 76 0.66 9.09 6.90
C ASP A 76 0.29 9.29 5.43
N THR A 77 0.57 10.48 4.91
CA THR A 77 0.29 10.88 3.52
C THR A 77 1.52 10.85 2.62
N THR A 78 2.62 10.28 3.09
CA THR A 78 3.84 10.11 2.29
C THR A 78 3.55 9.17 1.12
N ARG A 79 3.87 9.59 -0.11
CA ARG A 79 3.64 8.75 -1.29
C ARG A 79 4.48 7.49 -1.24
N ALA A 80 3.91 6.35 -1.64
CA ALA A 80 4.58 5.05 -1.62
C ALA A 80 5.93 5.03 -2.38
N ARG A 81 6.07 5.85 -3.42
CA ARG A 81 7.35 5.99 -4.15
C ARG A 81 8.47 6.67 -3.36
N ALA A 82 8.11 7.49 -2.38
CA ALA A 82 9.04 8.13 -1.45
C ALA A 82 9.24 7.32 -0.16
N CYS A 83 8.61 6.16 -0.08
CA CYS A 83 8.70 5.24 1.04
C CYS A 83 9.76 4.16 0.80
N ASP A 84 10.31 3.65 1.90
CA ASP A 84 11.00 2.38 1.89
C ASP A 84 9.97 1.25 1.82
N LEU A 85 10.32 0.14 1.17
CA LEU A 85 9.50 -1.06 1.25
C LEU A 85 10.05 -1.95 2.36
N ASP A 86 9.18 -2.32 3.29
CA ASP A 86 9.54 -3.10 4.47
C ASP A 86 8.74 -4.40 4.53
N HIS A 87 9.39 -5.46 5.03
CA HIS A 87 8.73 -6.73 5.29
C HIS A 87 7.80 -6.60 6.50
N THR A 88 6.52 -6.93 6.33
CA THR A 88 5.54 -6.89 7.44
C THR A 88 5.86 -7.95 8.49
N ASN A 89 6.21 -9.16 8.05
CA ASN A 89 6.88 -10.18 8.86
C ASN A 89 8.37 -10.13 8.53
N PRO A 90 9.26 -9.95 9.51
CA PRO A 90 10.69 -9.80 9.28
C PRO A 90 11.27 -10.95 8.45
N TRP A 91 12.05 -10.62 7.44
CA TRP A 91 12.79 -11.59 6.65
C TRP A 91 13.87 -12.27 7.50
N ARG A 92 14.06 -13.57 7.30
CA ARG A 92 15.02 -14.39 8.08
C ARG A 92 15.92 -15.17 7.13
N PRO A 93 17.27 -15.08 7.26
CA PRO A 93 18.17 -15.96 6.55
C PRO A 93 17.85 -17.43 6.85
N GLY A 94 17.78 -18.27 5.82
CA GLY A 94 17.44 -19.70 5.98
C GLY A 94 15.98 -19.97 6.39
N GLY A 95 15.12 -18.96 6.38
CA GLY A 95 13.70 -19.11 6.60
C GLY A 95 12.97 -19.76 5.40
N PRO A 96 11.63 -19.86 5.44
CA PRO A 96 10.86 -20.44 4.35
C PRO A 96 11.05 -19.65 3.04
N PRO A 97 10.83 -20.27 1.87
CA PRO A 97 10.84 -19.57 0.60
C PRO A 97 9.76 -18.47 0.55
N ASP A 98 9.83 -17.62 -0.47
CA ASP A 98 8.81 -16.59 -0.74
C ASP A 98 8.56 -15.59 0.41
N GLN A 99 9.57 -15.30 1.22
CA GLN A 99 9.42 -14.29 2.28
C GLN A 99 9.24 -12.88 1.70
N THR A 100 9.87 -12.59 0.55
CA THR A 100 9.75 -11.32 -0.18
C THR A 100 8.62 -11.45 -1.20
N ARG A 101 7.41 -11.08 -0.79
CA ARG A 101 6.20 -11.22 -1.60
C ARG A 101 5.23 -10.07 -1.36
N THR A 102 4.29 -9.90 -2.29
CA THR A 102 3.26 -8.83 -2.23
C THR A 102 2.52 -8.80 -0.89
N SER A 103 2.15 -9.98 -0.37
CA SER A 103 1.42 -10.11 0.90
C SER A 103 2.31 -10.00 2.16
N ASN A 104 3.61 -9.75 1.98
CA ASN A 104 4.55 -9.52 3.10
C ASN A 104 5.35 -8.22 2.94
N LEU A 105 4.96 -7.33 2.05
CA LEU A 105 5.62 -6.04 1.85
C LEU A 105 4.64 -4.88 2.05
N ALA A 106 5.16 -3.78 2.58
CA ALA A 106 4.44 -2.57 2.90
C ALA A 106 5.27 -1.32 2.58
N ALA A 107 4.65 -0.29 2.00
CA ALA A 107 5.29 1.00 1.81
C ALA A 107 5.26 1.80 3.12
N LEU A 108 6.41 2.08 3.71
CA LEU A 108 6.54 2.83 4.96
C LEU A 108 7.47 4.03 4.78
N GLY A 109 7.00 5.20 5.15
CA GLY A 109 7.86 6.38 5.29
C GLY A 109 8.96 6.13 6.35
N ARG A 110 10.06 6.88 6.29
CA ARG A 110 11.21 6.68 7.20
C ARG A 110 10.84 6.74 8.68
N ARG A 111 9.98 7.67 9.08
CA ARG A 111 9.55 7.78 10.47
C ARG A 111 8.68 6.61 10.91
N PRO A 112 7.62 6.22 10.17
CA PRO A 112 6.85 5.00 10.39
C PRO A 112 7.71 3.73 10.44
N HIS A 113 8.65 3.57 9.52
CA HIS A 113 9.56 2.43 9.52
C HIS A 113 10.35 2.33 10.83
N ARG A 114 10.89 3.46 11.31
CA ARG A 114 11.58 3.52 12.61
C ARG A 114 10.64 3.28 13.79
N ALA A 115 9.40 3.78 13.74
CA ALA A 115 8.39 3.54 14.76
C ALA A 115 8.04 2.05 14.89
N LYS A 116 7.92 1.34 13.76
CA LYS A 116 7.74 -0.12 13.74
C LYS A 116 8.96 -0.84 14.31
N THR A 117 10.18 -0.43 13.91
CA THR A 117 11.41 -1.13 14.30
C THR A 117 11.81 -0.90 15.75
N PHE A 118 11.64 0.34 16.26
CA PHE A 118 12.17 0.76 17.57
C PHE A 118 11.09 1.29 18.52
N GLY A 119 9.90 1.59 18.04
CA GLY A 119 8.88 2.32 18.78
C GLY A 119 7.72 1.45 19.30
N ALA A 120 7.88 0.13 19.34
CA ALA A 120 6.88 -0.84 19.80
C ALA A 120 5.52 -0.80 19.03
N TRP A 121 5.46 -0.19 17.86
CA TRP A 121 4.33 -0.32 16.97
C TRP A 121 4.33 -1.71 16.35
N GLN A 122 3.18 -2.37 16.34
CA GLN A 122 3.00 -3.68 15.74
C GLN A 122 2.24 -3.55 14.43
N LEU A 123 2.72 -4.24 13.40
CA LEU A 123 2.08 -4.33 12.09
C LEU A 123 1.74 -5.78 11.77
N LYS A 124 0.52 -6.02 11.31
CA LYS A 124 0.08 -7.27 10.69
C LYS A 124 -0.52 -6.97 9.32
N GLN A 125 -0.27 -7.83 8.35
CA GLN A 125 -0.87 -7.76 7.02
C GLN A 125 -1.75 -9.01 6.84
N PRO A 126 -3.03 -8.98 7.23
CA PRO A 126 -3.92 -10.14 7.15
C PRO A 126 -4.18 -10.58 5.69
N ARG A 127 -4.12 -9.65 4.76
CA ARG A 127 -4.15 -9.88 3.31
C ARG A 127 -3.42 -8.77 2.56
N SER A 128 -3.04 -9.01 1.31
CA SER A 128 -2.39 -7.99 0.47
C SER A 128 -3.20 -6.68 0.45
N GLY A 129 -2.54 -5.56 0.75
CA GLY A 129 -3.16 -4.23 0.78
C GLY A 129 -4.05 -3.92 1.98
N VAL A 130 -4.06 -4.77 3.02
CA VAL A 130 -4.74 -4.49 4.29
C VAL A 130 -3.76 -4.62 5.44
N PHE A 131 -3.65 -3.58 6.25
CA PHE A 131 -2.64 -3.43 7.28
C PHE A 131 -3.28 -3.10 8.63
N ASP A 132 -3.12 -3.99 9.59
CA ASP A 132 -3.60 -3.79 10.96
C ASP A 132 -2.44 -3.33 11.83
N TRP A 133 -2.60 -2.17 12.43
CA TRP A 133 -1.62 -1.53 13.29
C TRP A 133 -2.09 -1.51 14.73
N THR A 134 -1.15 -1.79 15.65
CA THR A 134 -1.36 -1.59 17.08
C THR A 134 -0.31 -0.61 17.59
N SER A 135 -0.76 0.48 18.19
CA SER A 135 0.14 1.46 18.82
C SER A 135 0.69 0.95 20.15
N PRO A 136 1.78 1.53 20.69
CA PRO A 136 2.30 1.21 22.01
C PRO A 136 1.30 1.40 23.15
N LEU A 137 0.28 2.24 22.93
CA LEU A 137 -0.79 2.51 23.89
C LEU A 137 -2.03 1.63 23.69
N GLY A 138 -1.96 0.63 22.79
CA GLY A 138 -3.07 -0.31 22.56
C GLY A 138 -4.15 0.19 21.60
N TYR A 139 -3.97 1.31 20.92
CA TYR A 139 -4.90 1.74 19.87
C TYR A 139 -4.75 0.88 18.63
N HIS A 140 -5.88 0.49 18.01
CA HIS A 140 -5.90 -0.34 16.81
C HIS A 140 -6.42 0.44 15.61
N TYR A 141 -5.69 0.32 14.50
CA TYR A 141 -6.00 0.96 13.24
C TYR A 141 -5.95 -0.05 12.11
N ARG A 142 -6.80 0.12 11.12
CA ARG A 142 -6.71 -0.55 9.82
C ARG A 142 -6.41 0.47 8.74
N VAL A 143 -5.45 0.16 7.90
CA VAL A 143 -5.13 0.95 6.71
C VAL A 143 -5.33 0.08 5.49
N ASP A 144 -6.11 0.56 4.53
CA ASP A 144 -6.36 -0.09 3.24
C ASP A 144 -6.56 0.96 2.13
N HIS A 145 -7.06 0.55 0.97
CA HIS A 145 -7.31 1.44 -0.16
C HIS A 145 -8.34 2.56 0.11
N GLN A 146 -9.12 2.45 1.16
CA GLN A 146 -10.07 3.48 1.60
C GLN A 146 -9.44 4.48 2.58
N GLY A 147 -8.24 4.18 3.07
CA GLY A 147 -7.52 5.01 4.03
C GLY A 147 -7.39 4.37 5.41
N THR A 148 -7.35 5.21 6.44
CA THR A 148 -7.20 4.76 7.83
C THR A 148 -8.54 4.68 8.52
N THR A 149 -8.84 3.52 9.09
CA THR A 149 -9.99 3.30 9.98
C THR A 149 -9.50 3.05 11.41
N TRP A 150 -10.02 3.78 12.36
CA TRP A 150 -9.77 3.52 13.78
C TRP A 150 -10.71 2.40 14.26
N LEU A 151 -10.15 1.30 14.74
CA LEU A 151 -10.92 0.11 15.07
C LEU A 151 -11.37 0.07 16.53
N ASN A 152 -10.52 0.46 17.47
CA ASN A 152 -10.88 0.57 18.86
C ASN A 152 -10.03 1.59 19.63
N ASP A 153 -10.64 2.19 20.65
CA ASP A 153 -9.98 3.01 21.66
C ASP A 153 -9.91 2.22 22.97
N PRO A 154 -8.73 1.76 23.42
CA PRO A 154 -8.62 1.01 24.66
C PRO A 154 -9.03 1.83 25.89
N ASN A 155 -9.09 3.15 25.77
CA ASN A 155 -9.52 4.06 26.84
C ASN A 155 -10.99 4.49 26.69
N ARG A 156 -11.70 4.03 25.67
CA ARG A 156 -13.14 4.30 25.54
C ARG A 156 -13.87 3.50 26.61
N LEU A 157 -14.28 4.19 27.65
CA LEU A 157 -15.27 3.64 28.59
C LEU A 157 -16.51 3.32 27.77
N ASP A 158 -16.93 2.06 27.79
CA ASP A 158 -18.25 1.66 27.28
C ASP A 158 -19.29 2.40 28.12
N ILE A 159 -19.68 3.58 27.64
CA ILE A 159 -20.84 4.28 28.18
C ILE A 159 -22.04 3.49 27.65
N PRO A 160 -22.74 2.71 28.48
CA PRO A 160 -23.93 2.00 28.03
C PRO A 160 -24.91 3.04 27.47
N ASN A 161 -25.42 2.78 26.27
CA ASN A 161 -26.48 3.59 25.69
C ASN A 161 -27.58 3.72 26.76
N ARG A 162 -27.82 4.95 27.22
CA ARG A 162 -29.03 5.25 27.98
C ARG A 162 -30.17 5.19 26.97
N GLU A 163 -30.98 4.15 27.11
CA GLU A 163 -32.30 4.08 26.50
C GLU A 163 -33.17 5.25 27.00
#